data_2f0948aad89896d9d27087c97fc7b4d4
#
_entry.id   2f0948aad89896d9d27087c97fc7b4d4
#
_cell.length_a   1.000
_cell.length_b   1.000
_cell.length_c   1.000
_cell.angle_alpha   90.00
_cell.angle_beta   90.00
_cell.angle_gamma   90.00
#
_symmetry.space_group_name_H-M   'P 1'
#
loop_
_entity.id
_entity.type
_entity.pdbx_description
1 polymer ?
#
loop_
_entity_poly.entity_id
_entity_poly.type
_entity_poly.pdbx_seq_one_letter_code
_entity_poly.pdbx_strand_id
1 'polypeptide(L)'
;MYVLELGGEDHAFAACEAESAATAVTPMATGLVRAGSIDAAAIARLAYTHRANELVGHTDASVESARLLLESATFDREGSVAVRARDIQNTANVSTQQAERVLGGVLVDRGFTVDLDDPDHTLRALFADDVCALGWEAAASLRDYGDRNPTARPFFQPGSMEPLLARALVNIAGAGPGRTLLDPMCGTGGVLLEGGLVGARLVGNDAQWKMVRGTKQNLTELLPDDADFGIVRGDATALALRDDSVDAVVFDAPYGRQSKIANLDLADLVAGALAEARRVGEKCVLVADRPWAEEARAAGWEVTHSFERYVHGTLTRHILVLE
;
A
#
# COMPACT_ATOMS: atom_id res chain seq x y z
N MET A 1 -0.89 7.46 19.95
CA MET A 1 0.25 7.63 19.04
C MET A 1 0.75 6.24 18.67
N TYR A 2 1.19 6.04 17.43
CA TYR A 2 1.55 4.72 16.91
C TYR A 2 2.93 4.75 16.26
N VAL A 3 3.61 3.61 16.21
CA VAL A 3 4.74 3.34 15.34
C VAL A 3 4.34 2.27 14.33
N LEU A 4 4.56 2.56 13.02
CA LEU A 4 4.26 1.65 11.94
C LEU A 4 5.58 1.07 11.40
N GLU A 5 5.57 -0.24 11.17
CA GLU A 5 6.66 -0.98 10.56
C GLU A 5 6.42 -1.06 9.06
N LEU A 6 7.23 -0.34 8.28
CA LEU A 6 7.14 -0.32 6.83
C LEU A 6 7.91 -1.47 6.19
N GLY A 7 7.44 -1.92 5.03
CA GLY A 7 8.09 -2.93 4.19
C GLY A 7 8.65 -2.34 2.89
N GLY A 8 9.46 -3.13 2.20
CA GLY A 8 10.11 -2.72 0.95
C GLY A 8 11.35 -1.85 1.19
N GLU A 9 11.93 -1.37 0.08
CA GLU A 9 13.13 -0.54 0.09
C GLU A 9 12.81 0.96 -0.03
N ASP A 10 11.66 1.29 -0.65
CA ASP A 10 11.19 2.67 -0.81
C ASP A 10 10.25 3.05 0.34
N HIS A 11 10.85 3.53 1.43
CA HIS A 11 10.10 3.91 2.63
C HIS A 11 9.25 5.19 2.44
N ALA A 12 9.61 6.05 1.49
CA ALA A 12 8.79 7.23 1.17
C ALA A 12 7.47 6.80 0.49
N PHE A 13 7.54 5.86 -0.44
CA PHE A 13 6.34 5.28 -1.06
C PHE A 13 5.49 4.50 -0.05
N ALA A 14 6.12 3.71 0.83
CA ALA A 14 5.43 2.98 1.88
C ALA A 14 4.76 3.92 2.90
N ALA A 15 5.39 5.05 3.24
CA ALA A 15 4.81 6.08 4.11
C ALA A 15 3.61 6.76 3.45
N CYS A 16 3.71 7.09 2.15
CA CYS A 16 2.58 7.63 1.38
C CYS A 16 1.38 6.65 1.36
N GLU A 17 1.62 5.34 1.23
CA GLU A 17 0.55 4.36 1.38
C GLU A 17 -0.03 4.36 2.81
N ALA A 18 0.81 4.45 3.84
CA ALA A 18 0.38 4.45 5.24
C ALA A 18 -0.55 5.63 5.57
N GLU A 19 -0.41 6.78 4.90
CA GLU A 19 -1.29 7.94 5.05
C GLU A 19 -2.77 7.64 4.68
N SER A 20 -3.02 6.60 3.89
CA SER A 20 -4.39 6.15 3.58
C SER A 20 -5.10 5.49 4.76
N ALA A 21 -4.36 5.10 5.81
CA ALA A 21 -4.86 4.38 6.98
C ALA A 21 -4.47 5.03 8.32
N ALA A 22 -3.67 6.11 8.29
CA ALA A 22 -3.13 6.75 9.47
C ALA A 22 -3.02 8.27 9.29
N THR A 23 -3.03 9.01 10.40
CA THR A 23 -2.89 10.48 10.39
C THR A 23 -1.51 10.91 10.91
N ALA A 24 -1.04 12.08 10.46
CA ALA A 24 0.22 12.66 10.90
C ALA A 24 1.41 11.68 10.80
N VAL A 25 1.52 11.00 9.67
CA VAL A 25 2.61 10.07 9.38
C VAL A 25 3.90 10.85 9.21
N THR A 26 4.90 10.52 10.02
CA THR A 26 6.22 11.20 9.99
C THR A 26 7.35 10.17 10.09
N PRO A 27 8.42 10.28 9.30
CA PRO A 27 9.58 9.40 9.41
C PRO A 27 10.17 9.41 10.83
N MET A 28 10.62 8.25 11.29
CA MET A 28 11.24 8.07 12.60
C MET A 28 12.66 7.48 12.48
N ALA A 29 12.81 6.42 11.70
CA ALA A 29 14.06 5.75 11.36
C ALA A 29 13.84 4.91 10.10
N THR A 30 14.87 4.26 9.57
CA THR A 30 14.78 3.35 8.43
C THR A 30 13.65 2.34 8.62
N GLY A 31 12.63 2.36 7.73
CA GLY A 31 11.48 1.45 7.78
C GLY A 31 10.52 1.66 8.97
N LEU A 32 10.67 2.76 9.70
CA LEU A 32 9.77 3.12 10.80
C LEU A 32 9.20 4.53 10.61
N VAL A 33 7.88 4.65 10.79
CA VAL A 33 7.19 5.93 10.82
C VAL A 33 6.34 6.04 12.09
N ARG A 34 6.19 7.27 12.59
CA ARG A 34 5.26 7.59 13.67
C ARG A 34 3.95 8.07 13.07
N ALA A 35 2.83 7.71 13.70
CA ALA A 35 1.49 8.17 13.33
C ALA A 35 0.72 8.68 14.54
N GLY A 36 -0.17 9.65 14.30
CA GLY A 36 -1.05 10.21 15.34
C GLY A 36 -2.16 9.25 15.73
N SER A 37 -2.89 8.76 14.72
CA SER A 37 -3.96 7.75 14.86
C SER A 37 -3.92 6.76 13.70
N ILE A 38 -4.58 5.63 13.85
CA ILE A 38 -4.75 4.62 12.80
C ILE A 38 -6.21 4.19 12.67
N ASP A 39 -6.58 3.76 11.47
CA ASP A 39 -7.73 2.88 11.23
C ASP A 39 -7.22 1.43 11.12
N ALA A 40 -7.49 0.61 12.12
CA ALA A 40 -7.00 -0.77 12.18
C ALA A 40 -7.51 -1.63 11.01
N ALA A 41 -8.75 -1.42 10.54
CA ALA A 41 -9.29 -2.13 9.39
C ALA A 41 -8.62 -1.69 8.09
N ALA A 42 -8.25 -0.43 7.97
CA ALA A 42 -7.48 0.08 6.84
C ALA A 42 -6.02 -0.42 6.89
N ILE A 43 -5.37 -0.47 8.05
CA ILE A 43 -4.02 -1.07 8.21
C ILE A 43 -3.98 -2.50 7.69
N ALA A 44 -5.02 -3.30 7.96
CA ALA A 44 -5.09 -4.69 7.48
C ALA A 44 -5.01 -4.81 5.95
N ARG A 45 -5.36 -3.76 5.21
CA ARG A 45 -5.36 -3.73 3.73
C ARG A 45 -4.07 -3.20 3.12
N LEU A 46 -3.16 -2.62 3.92
CA LEU A 46 -1.94 -2.01 3.41
C LEU A 46 -0.95 -3.05 2.88
N ALA A 47 -0.27 -2.69 1.80
CA ALA A 47 0.71 -3.55 1.14
C ALA A 47 2.12 -3.39 1.75
N TYR A 48 2.53 -2.17 2.02
CA TYR A 48 3.87 -1.83 2.49
C TYR A 48 3.93 -1.41 3.96
N THR A 49 2.84 -1.52 4.72
CA THR A 49 2.87 -1.46 6.19
C THR A 49 2.65 -2.86 6.73
N HIS A 50 3.59 -3.40 7.49
CA HIS A 50 3.48 -4.74 8.05
C HIS A 50 2.64 -4.75 9.32
N ARG A 51 2.88 -3.78 10.21
CA ARG A 51 2.20 -3.66 11.50
C ARG A 51 2.09 -2.22 11.94
N ALA A 52 1.05 -1.94 12.72
CA ALA A 52 0.90 -0.73 13.49
C ALA A 52 0.89 -1.08 14.97
N ASN A 53 1.68 -0.38 15.77
CA ASN A 53 1.86 -0.65 17.17
C ASN A 53 1.55 0.61 17.99
N GLU A 54 0.76 0.49 19.05
CA GLU A 54 0.53 1.56 20.01
C GLU A 54 1.86 1.88 20.71
N LEU A 55 2.38 3.08 20.47
CA LEU A 55 3.71 3.47 20.90
C LEU A 55 3.78 3.61 22.42
N VAL A 56 4.59 2.79 23.07
CA VAL A 56 4.98 2.91 24.48
C VAL A 56 6.00 4.03 24.64
N GLY A 57 7.01 4.05 23.77
CA GLY A 57 8.06 5.06 23.74
C GLY A 57 9.17 4.69 22.77
N HIS A 58 10.16 5.57 22.65
CA HIS A 58 11.37 5.33 21.86
C HIS A 58 12.61 5.79 22.62
N THR A 59 13.75 5.20 22.29
CA THR A 59 15.04 5.43 22.93
C THR A 59 16.18 5.05 21.96
N ASP A 60 17.43 5.09 22.42
CA ASP A 60 18.58 4.64 21.64
C ASP A 60 18.50 3.15 21.27
N ALA A 61 19.05 2.76 20.14
CA ALA A 61 19.03 1.40 19.62
C ALA A 61 19.94 0.44 20.41
N SER A 62 19.62 0.24 21.68
CA SER A 62 20.29 -0.76 22.52
C SER A 62 19.30 -1.55 23.36
N VAL A 63 19.63 -2.81 23.68
CA VAL A 63 18.78 -3.66 24.54
C VAL A 63 18.66 -3.07 25.93
N GLU A 64 19.72 -2.43 26.43
CA GLU A 64 19.73 -1.81 27.76
C GLU A 64 18.84 -0.57 27.83
N SER A 65 18.91 0.32 26.83
CA SER A 65 18.02 1.48 26.74
C SER A 65 16.55 1.08 26.61
N ALA A 66 16.27 0.05 25.77
CA ALA A 66 14.93 -0.52 25.64
C ALA A 66 14.40 -1.09 26.96
N ARG A 67 15.26 -1.77 27.75
CA ARG A 67 14.92 -2.30 29.09
C ARG A 67 14.53 -1.16 30.03
N LEU A 68 15.37 -0.13 30.14
CA LEU A 68 15.11 1.02 31.00
C LEU A 68 13.82 1.77 30.60
N LEU A 69 13.58 1.92 29.31
CA LEU A 69 12.35 2.50 28.79
C LEU A 69 11.13 1.67 29.24
N LEU A 70 11.18 0.36 29.07
CA LEU A 70 10.06 -0.53 29.43
C LEU A 70 9.82 -0.55 30.94
N GLU A 71 10.87 -0.54 31.76
CA GLU A 71 10.77 -0.47 33.21
C GLU A 71 10.10 0.82 33.74
N SER A 72 10.37 1.95 33.05
CA SER A 72 9.82 3.26 33.41
C SER A 72 8.42 3.51 32.82
N ALA A 73 8.01 2.75 31.83
CA ALA A 73 6.74 2.94 31.15
C ALA A 73 5.55 2.52 32.01
N THR A 74 4.45 3.24 31.89
CA THR A 74 3.17 2.89 32.52
C THR A 74 2.19 2.44 31.44
N PHE A 75 1.56 1.30 31.65
CA PHE A 75 0.49 0.76 30.81
C PHE A 75 -0.43 -0.11 31.67
N ASP A 76 -1.70 -0.12 31.31
CA ASP A 76 -2.75 -0.88 31.98
C ASP A 76 -3.10 -2.10 31.12
N ARG A 77 -2.28 -3.16 31.24
CA ARG A 77 -2.44 -4.44 30.54
C ARG A 77 -2.08 -5.58 31.49
N GLU A 78 -2.83 -6.67 31.38
CA GLU A 78 -2.66 -7.90 32.17
C GLU A 78 -2.78 -9.11 31.22
N GLY A 79 -2.41 -10.29 31.70
CA GLY A 79 -2.57 -11.54 30.95
C GLY A 79 -1.25 -12.09 30.41
N SER A 80 -1.33 -12.75 29.28
CA SER A 80 -0.18 -13.36 28.61
C SER A 80 0.46 -12.43 27.59
N VAL A 81 1.79 -12.59 27.38
CA VAL A 81 2.55 -11.73 26.49
C VAL A 81 3.60 -12.49 25.71
N ALA A 82 3.81 -12.08 24.45
CA ALA A 82 5.01 -12.34 23.69
C ALA A 82 5.77 -11.04 23.42
N VAL A 83 7.09 -11.08 23.50
CA VAL A 83 7.96 -10.03 22.98
C VAL A 83 8.46 -10.47 21.60
N ARG A 84 8.39 -9.57 20.63
CA ARG A 84 8.87 -9.80 19.26
C ARG A 84 9.80 -8.65 18.89
N ALA A 85 11.09 -8.90 18.91
CA ALA A 85 12.09 -7.92 18.50
C ALA A 85 12.45 -8.05 17.02
N ARG A 86 12.73 -6.92 16.39
CA ARG A 86 13.20 -6.87 15.02
C ARG A 86 14.26 -5.80 14.82
N ASP A 87 15.36 -6.16 14.18
CA ASP A 87 16.36 -5.21 13.65
C ASP A 87 15.98 -4.95 12.18
N ILE A 88 15.46 -3.77 11.92
CA ILE A 88 14.93 -3.41 10.59
C ILE A 88 16.08 -3.26 9.62
N GLN A 89 16.08 -4.09 8.59
CA GLN A 89 17.13 -4.17 7.56
C GLN A 89 18.55 -4.34 8.15
N ASN A 90 18.66 -4.82 9.39
CA ASN A 90 19.91 -4.98 10.14
C ASN A 90 20.70 -3.67 10.30
N THR A 91 20.02 -2.54 10.44
CA THR A 91 20.66 -1.21 10.52
C THR A 91 21.16 -0.88 11.93
N ALA A 92 20.56 -1.45 12.97
CA ALA A 92 20.95 -1.18 14.37
C ALA A 92 22.00 -2.17 14.91
N ASN A 93 22.20 -3.31 14.25
CA ASN A 93 23.14 -4.36 14.67
C ASN A 93 22.89 -4.87 16.11
N VAL A 94 21.63 -5.08 16.48
CA VAL A 94 21.17 -5.51 17.81
C VAL A 94 20.76 -6.99 17.79
N SER A 95 21.10 -7.75 18.82
CA SER A 95 20.63 -9.12 19.01
C SER A 95 19.14 -9.12 19.40
N THR A 96 18.27 -9.46 18.45
CA THR A 96 16.82 -9.56 18.67
C THR A 96 16.46 -10.62 19.72
N GLN A 97 17.15 -11.76 19.72
CA GLN A 97 16.96 -12.80 20.73
C GLN A 97 17.30 -12.32 22.14
N GLN A 98 18.38 -11.53 22.29
CA GLN A 98 18.72 -10.95 23.58
C GLN A 98 17.67 -9.93 24.01
N ALA A 99 17.19 -9.09 23.08
CA ALA A 99 16.13 -8.10 23.36
C ALA A 99 14.84 -8.80 23.83
N GLU A 100 14.38 -9.83 23.11
CA GLU A 100 13.17 -10.59 23.49
C GLU A 100 13.29 -11.19 24.88
N ARG A 101 14.43 -11.78 25.22
CA ARG A 101 14.66 -12.39 26.53
C ARG A 101 14.68 -11.33 27.65
N VAL A 102 15.39 -10.23 27.44
CA VAL A 102 15.54 -9.17 28.46
C VAL A 102 14.22 -8.46 28.70
N LEU A 103 13.54 -8.04 27.64
CA LEU A 103 12.25 -7.33 27.74
C LEU A 103 11.14 -8.26 28.26
N GLY A 104 11.16 -9.55 27.86
CA GLY A 104 10.26 -10.56 28.40
C GLY A 104 10.42 -10.72 29.92
N GLY A 105 11.67 -10.72 30.43
CA GLY A 105 11.95 -10.73 31.86
C GLY A 105 11.32 -9.55 32.60
N VAL A 106 11.46 -8.32 32.07
CA VAL A 106 10.81 -7.13 32.64
C VAL A 106 9.29 -7.28 32.76
N LEU A 107 8.64 -7.86 31.72
CA LEU A 107 7.18 -8.07 31.72
C LEU A 107 6.76 -9.14 32.73
N VAL A 108 7.54 -10.21 32.87
CA VAL A 108 7.30 -11.25 33.90
C VAL A 108 7.40 -10.66 35.31
N ASP A 109 8.42 -9.84 35.58
CA ASP A 109 8.57 -9.15 36.87
C ASP A 109 7.41 -8.18 37.18
N ARG A 110 6.68 -7.77 36.13
CA ARG A 110 5.46 -6.93 36.22
C ARG A 110 4.16 -7.73 36.25
N GLY A 111 4.23 -9.07 36.33
CA GLY A 111 3.08 -9.94 36.55
C GLY A 111 2.48 -10.56 35.26
N PHE A 112 3.08 -10.36 34.08
CA PHE A 112 2.64 -11.06 32.87
C PHE A 112 3.07 -12.52 32.87
N THR A 113 2.31 -13.38 32.20
CA THR A 113 2.71 -14.74 31.86
C THR A 113 3.22 -14.79 30.43
N VAL A 114 4.19 -15.66 30.13
CA VAL A 114 4.72 -15.79 28.76
C VAL A 114 3.89 -16.80 27.99
N ASP A 115 3.35 -16.39 26.84
CA ASP A 115 2.78 -17.26 25.83
C ASP A 115 3.34 -16.85 24.45
N LEU A 116 4.04 -17.77 23.78
CA LEU A 116 4.67 -17.47 22.50
C LEU A 116 3.79 -17.83 21.29
N ASP A 117 2.75 -18.62 21.51
CA ASP A 117 1.92 -19.15 20.44
C ASP A 117 0.62 -18.34 20.27
N ASP A 118 -0.08 -18.03 21.37
CA ASP A 118 -1.34 -17.28 21.35
C ASP A 118 -1.40 -16.27 22.52
N PRO A 119 -0.53 -15.23 22.51
CA PRO A 119 -0.50 -14.23 23.58
C PRO A 119 -1.68 -13.28 23.54
N ASP A 120 -2.21 -12.87 24.70
CA ASP A 120 -3.20 -11.78 24.80
C ASP A 120 -2.64 -10.47 24.23
N HIS A 121 -1.32 -10.25 24.40
CA HIS A 121 -0.63 -9.05 23.95
C HIS A 121 0.73 -9.36 23.32
N THR A 122 1.07 -8.65 22.24
CA THR A 122 2.42 -8.70 21.66
C THR A 122 3.11 -7.36 21.86
N LEU A 123 4.23 -7.34 22.60
CA LEU A 123 5.12 -6.19 22.64
C LEU A 123 6.11 -6.28 21.49
N ARG A 124 6.13 -5.28 20.63
CA ARG A 124 7.11 -5.13 19.53
C ARG A 124 8.27 -4.26 20.01
N ALA A 125 9.49 -4.74 19.79
CA ALA A 125 10.72 -3.96 19.97
C ALA A 125 11.40 -3.80 18.61
N LEU A 126 11.29 -2.60 18.05
CA LEU A 126 11.71 -2.30 16.68
C LEU A 126 12.99 -1.46 16.73
N PHE A 127 14.08 -2.04 16.26
CA PHE A 127 15.40 -1.39 16.21
C PHE A 127 15.68 -0.98 14.76
N ALA A 128 16.06 0.29 14.56
CA ALA A 128 16.44 0.81 13.26
C ALA A 128 17.39 1.99 13.45
N ASP A 129 18.50 2.01 12.73
CA ASP A 129 19.54 3.03 12.82
C ASP A 129 20.00 3.20 14.29
N ASP A 130 19.80 4.37 14.89
CA ASP A 130 20.09 4.71 16.28
C ASP A 130 18.85 4.70 17.19
N VAL A 131 17.69 4.23 16.71
CA VAL A 131 16.40 4.26 17.40
C VAL A 131 15.92 2.86 17.77
N CYS A 132 15.43 2.71 19.01
CA CYS A 132 14.56 1.62 19.43
C CYS A 132 13.16 2.16 19.73
N ALA A 133 12.13 1.64 19.08
CA ALA A 133 10.73 1.92 19.39
C ALA A 133 10.08 0.70 20.07
N LEU A 134 9.45 0.90 21.23
CA LEU A 134 8.60 -0.10 21.88
C LEU A 134 7.15 0.22 21.65
N GLY A 135 6.34 -0.78 21.30
CA GLY A 135 4.92 -0.60 21.07
C GLY A 135 4.13 -1.90 21.20
N TRP A 136 2.86 -1.78 21.61
CA TRP A 136 1.92 -2.90 21.64
C TRP A 136 1.29 -3.08 20.27
N GLU A 137 1.36 -4.28 19.70
CA GLU A 137 0.76 -4.57 18.41
C GLU A 137 -0.75 -4.29 18.45
N ALA A 138 -1.21 -3.42 17.54
CA ALA A 138 -2.60 -2.97 17.45
C ALA A 138 -3.27 -3.47 16.17
N ALA A 139 -2.52 -3.57 15.07
CA ALA A 139 -3.01 -4.08 13.80
C ALA A 139 -1.87 -4.63 12.96
N ALA A 140 -2.16 -5.62 12.11
CA ALA A 140 -1.24 -6.18 11.13
C ALA A 140 -1.88 -6.24 9.75
N SER A 141 -1.09 -6.10 8.70
CA SER A 141 -1.57 -6.24 7.32
C SER A 141 -1.68 -7.70 6.90
N LEU A 142 -2.67 -7.97 6.06
CA LEU A 142 -2.83 -9.27 5.39
C LEU A 142 -1.71 -9.44 4.35
N ARG A 143 -1.15 -10.64 4.26
CA ARG A 143 -0.01 -10.96 3.37
C ARG A 143 -0.36 -12.07 2.38
N ASP A 144 -1.53 -12.00 1.76
CA ASP A 144 -2.16 -13.02 0.92
C ASP A 144 -1.94 -12.83 -0.59
N TYR A 145 -0.87 -12.18 -1.00
CA TYR A 145 -0.62 -11.78 -2.40
C TYR A 145 -0.23 -12.93 -3.34
N GLY A 146 0.26 -14.06 -2.80
CA GLY A 146 0.84 -15.16 -3.58
C GLY A 146 -0.11 -15.75 -4.63
N ASP A 147 -1.36 -15.98 -4.26
CA ASP A 147 -2.35 -16.64 -5.11
C ASP A 147 -2.89 -15.72 -6.24
N ARG A 148 -2.59 -14.44 -6.19
CA ARG A 148 -3.02 -13.44 -7.17
C ARG A 148 -1.92 -12.95 -8.09
N ASN A 149 -0.77 -13.62 -8.11
CA ASN A 149 0.29 -13.31 -9.06
C ASN A 149 -0.23 -13.33 -10.49
N PRO A 150 0.23 -12.43 -11.38
CA PRO A 150 -0.29 -12.32 -12.74
C PRO A 150 -0.36 -13.66 -13.48
N THR A 151 0.65 -14.50 -13.34
CA THR A 151 0.72 -15.82 -13.99
C THR A 151 -0.25 -16.87 -13.42
N ALA A 152 -0.79 -16.64 -12.23
CA ALA A 152 -1.80 -17.50 -11.61
C ALA A 152 -3.23 -17.08 -11.96
N ARG A 153 -3.42 -15.91 -12.58
CA ARG A 153 -4.76 -15.41 -12.96
C ARG A 153 -5.32 -16.18 -14.15
N PRO A 154 -6.65 -16.39 -14.22
CA PRO A 154 -7.32 -17.06 -15.34
C PRO A 154 -7.00 -16.43 -16.70
N PHE A 155 -6.92 -15.10 -16.74
CA PHE A 155 -6.46 -14.36 -17.90
C PHE A 155 -5.18 -13.58 -17.56
N PHE A 156 -4.10 -13.92 -18.26
CA PHE A 156 -2.77 -13.33 -18.11
C PHE A 156 -2.27 -12.69 -19.40
N GLN A 157 -1.56 -11.58 -19.27
CA GLN A 157 -0.72 -10.99 -20.31
C GLN A 157 0.62 -10.54 -19.71
N PRO A 158 1.74 -10.65 -20.47
CA PRO A 158 3.02 -10.07 -20.04
C PRO A 158 2.89 -8.58 -19.75
N GLY A 159 3.57 -8.11 -18.72
CA GLY A 159 3.50 -6.71 -18.26
C GLY A 159 2.38 -6.42 -17.25
N SER A 160 1.55 -7.41 -16.91
CA SER A 160 0.57 -7.24 -15.83
C SER A 160 1.24 -6.86 -14.51
N MET A 161 0.64 -5.93 -13.79
CA MET A 161 1.15 -5.42 -12.52
C MET A 161 1.07 -6.47 -11.41
N GLU A 162 2.11 -6.53 -10.57
CA GLU A 162 2.14 -7.37 -9.37
C GLU A 162 1.12 -6.89 -8.32
N PRO A 163 0.47 -7.83 -7.59
CA PRO A 163 -0.62 -7.49 -6.68
C PRO A 163 -0.18 -6.57 -5.53
N LEU A 164 1.04 -6.72 -5.01
CA LEU A 164 1.54 -5.88 -3.92
C LEU A 164 1.61 -4.39 -4.32
N LEU A 165 2.13 -4.11 -5.52
CA LEU A 165 2.17 -2.74 -6.05
C LEU A 165 0.75 -2.24 -6.36
N ALA A 166 -0.07 -3.03 -7.04
CA ALA A 166 -1.44 -2.65 -7.38
C ALA A 166 -2.26 -2.29 -6.11
N ARG A 167 -2.11 -3.06 -5.02
CA ARG A 167 -2.75 -2.81 -3.73
C ARG A 167 -2.31 -1.46 -3.14
N ALA A 168 -1.01 -1.15 -3.14
CA ALA A 168 -0.52 0.13 -2.64
C ALA A 168 -1.07 1.32 -3.44
N LEU A 169 -1.09 1.22 -4.77
CA LEU A 169 -1.64 2.29 -5.62
C LEU A 169 -3.13 2.52 -5.33
N VAL A 170 -3.88 1.45 -5.15
CA VAL A 170 -5.31 1.47 -4.80
C VAL A 170 -5.52 2.15 -3.44
N ASN A 171 -4.71 1.80 -2.43
CA ASN A 171 -4.77 2.42 -1.11
C ASN A 171 -4.40 3.91 -1.17
N ILE A 172 -3.31 4.27 -1.86
CA ILE A 172 -2.88 5.67 -2.06
C ILE A 172 -3.97 6.49 -2.75
N ALA A 173 -4.65 5.93 -3.76
CA ALA A 173 -5.77 6.58 -4.43
C ALA A 173 -7.00 6.75 -3.52
N GLY A 174 -7.01 6.08 -2.36
CA GLY A 174 -8.09 6.16 -1.39
C GLY A 174 -9.30 5.28 -1.71
N ALA A 175 -9.13 4.22 -2.50
CA ALA A 175 -10.20 3.25 -2.75
C ALA A 175 -10.51 2.43 -1.49
N GLY A 176 -11.75 2.00 -1.34
CA GLY A 176 -12.22 1.22 -0.20
C GLY A 176 -13.73 1.10 -0.14
N PRO A 177 -14.28 0.61 0.98
CA PRO A 177 -15.71 0.44 1.14
C PRO A 177 -16.49 1.74 0.91
N GLY A 178 -17.54 1.67 0.08
CA GLY A 178 -18.40 2.81 -0.25
C GLY A 178 -17.80 3.78 -1.28
N ARG A 179 -16.60 3.52 -1.80
CA ARG A 179 -15.93 4.33 -2.82
C ARG A 179 -15.85 3.63 -4.16
N THR A 180 -15.87 4.39 -5.23
CA THR A 180 -15.76 3.91 -6.61
C THR A 180 -14.35 4.12 -7.14
N LEU A 181 -13.71 3.05 -7.58
CA LEU A 181 -12.40 3.03 -8.24
C LEU A 181 -12.58 2.89 -9.75
N LEU A 182 -11.95 3.79 -10.51
CA LEU A 182 -11.83 3.69 -11.97
C LEU A 182 -10.41 3.28 -12.39
N ASP A 183 -10.33 2.34 -13.32
CA ASP A 183 -9.14 2.11 -14.13
C ASP A 183 -9.50 2.31 -15.62
N PRO A 184 -9.11 3.44 -16.24
CA PRO A 184 -9.46 3.78 -17.61
C PRO A 184 -8.69 3.00 -18.68
N MET A 185 -7.67 2.24 -18.30
CA MET A 185 -6.83 1.39 -19.20
C MET A 185 -6.56 0.03 -18.53
N CYS A 186 -7.63 -0.67 -18.10
CA CYS A 186 -7.57 -1.73 -17.11
C CYS A 186 -6.80 -3.01 -17.51
N GLY A 187 -6.47 -3.19 -18.76
CA GLY A 187 -5.66 -4.32 -19.23
C GLY A 187 -6.18 -5.67 -18.75
N THR A 188 -5.43 -6.35 -17.90
CA THR A 188 -5.84 -7.64 -17.27
C THR A 188 -6.61 -7.47 -15.96
N GLY A 189 -6.87 -6.24 -15.52
CA GLY A 189 -7.66 -5.93 -14.32
C GLY A 189 -6.92 -6.07 -13.00
N GLY A 190 -5.58 -6.04 -13.00
CA GLY A 190 -4.81 -6.22 -11.76
C GLY A 190 -5.08 -5.16 -10.70
N VAL A 191 -5.20 -3.90 -11.09
CA VAL A 191 -5.57 -2.78 -10.21
C VAL A 191 -7.00 -2.94 -9.70
N LEU A 192 -7.94 -3.26 -10.59
CA LEU A 192 -9.34 -3.46 -10.21
C LEU A 192 -9.52 -4.65 -9.28
N LEU A 193 -8.77 -5.75 -9.48
CA LEU A 193 -8.80 -6.90 -8.58
C LEU A 193 -8.43 -6.49 -7.15
N GLU A 194 -7.33 -5.78 -6.97
CA GLU A 194 -6.90 -5.31 -5.65
C GLU A 194 -7.87 -4.27 -5.07
N GLY A 195 -8.50 -3.44 -5.94
CA GLY A 195 -9.56 -2.50 -5.55
C GLY A 195 -10.82 -3.20 -5.02
N GLY A 196 -11.25 -4.28 -5.67
CA GLY A 196 -12.38 -5.09 -5.21
C GLY A 196 -12.12 -5.77 -3.88
N LEU A 197 -10.91 -6.31 -3.70
CA LEU A 197 -10.50 -6.94 -2.44
C LEU A 197 -10.41 -5.97 -1.24
N VAL A 198 -10.24 -4.67 -1.48
CA VAL A 198 -10.36 -3.66 -0.42
C VAL A 198 -11.79 -3.12 -0.26
N GLY A 199 -12.75 -3.64 -1.01
CA GLY A 199 -14.17 -3.34 -0.88
C GLY A 199 -14.67 -2.14 -1.70
N ALA A 200 -13.93 -1.69 -2.71
CA ALA A 200 -14.37 -0.63 -3.61
C ALA A 200 -15.36 -1.17 -4.67
N ARG A 201 -16.28 -0.31 -5.13
CA ARG A 201 -17.00 -0.50 -6.39
C ARG A 201 -16.02 -0.24 -7.54
N LEU A 202 -16.08 -1.05 -8.60
CA LEU A 202 -15.09 -1.02 -9.66
C LEU A 202 -15.69 -0.58 -11.00
N VAL A 203 -15.00 0.32 -11.68
CA VAL A 203 -15.26 0.69 -13.06
C VAL A 203 -13.97 0.48 -13.86
N GLY A 204 -14.03 -0.35 -14.88
CA GLY A 204 -12.90 -0.59 -15.79
C GLY A 204 -13.23 -0.23 -17.21
N ASN A 205 -12.28 0.37 -17.91
CA ASN A 205 -12.38 0.67 -19.32
C ASN A 205 -11.11 0.15 -20.03
N ASP A 206 -11.26 -0.38 -21.24
CA ASP A 206 -10.14 -0.70 -22.13
C ASP A 206 -10.58 -0.62 -23.60
N ALA A 207 -9.71 -0.18 -24.48
CA ALA A 207 -9.98 -0.08 -25.90
C ALA A 207 -10.10 -1.46 -26.58
N GLN A 208 -9.51 -2.51 -26.00
CA GLN A 208 -9.41 -3.83 -26.58
C GLN A 208 -10.44 -4.80 -26.00
N TRP A 209 -11.32 -5.38 -26.84
CA TRP A 209 -12.27 -6.40 -26.40
C TRP A 209 -11.64 -7.61 -25.70
N LYS A 210 -10.40 -7.95 -26.07
CA LYS A 210 -9.66 -9.05 -25.42
C LYS A 210 -9.43 -8.73 -23.94
N MET A 211 -9.03 -7.50 -23.63
CA MET A 211 -8.77 -7.04 -22.25
C MET A 211 -10.07 -6.96 -21.44
N VAL A 212 -11.11 -6.34 -22.00
CA VAL A 212 -12.44 -6.26 -21.36
C VAL A 212 -12.95 -7.63 -20.93
N ARG A 213 -12.86 -8.64 -21.83
CA ARG A 213 -13.30 -10.01 -21.49
C ARG A 213 -12.41 -10.68 -20.48
N GLY A 214 -11.09 -10.52 -20.62
CA GLY A 214 -10.11 -11.11 -19.69
C GLY A 214 -10.21 -10.50 -18.29
N THR A 215 -10.38 -9.18 -18.20
CA THR A 215 -10.62 -8.50 -16.92
C THR A 215 -11.90 -8.99 -16.27
N LYS A 216 -13.03 -9.07 -17.00
CA LYS A 216 -14.27 -9.65 -16.47
C LYS A 216 -14.07 -11.06 -15.94
N GLN A 217 -13.35 -11.91 -16.68
CA GLN A 217 -13.04 -13.26 -16.24
C GLN A 217 -12.26 -13.25 -14.93
N ASN A 218 -11.16 -12.49 -14.83
CA ASN A 218 -10.35 -12.41 -13.63
C ASN A 218 -11.15 -11.92 -12.42
N LEU A 219 -11.96 -10.86 -12.58
CA LEU A 219 -12.75 -10.33 -11.48
C LEU A 219 -13.86 -11.30 -11.04
N THR A 220 -14.54 -11.96 -11.99
CA THR A 220 -15.58 -12.96 -11.67
C THR A 220 -15.01 -14.16 -10.92
N GLU A 221 -13.80 -14.61 -11.24
CA GLU A 221 -13.22 -15.81 -10.64
C GLU A 221 -12.46 -15.54 -9.33
N LEU A 222 -11.96 -14.30 -9.13
CA LEU A 222 -11.05 -13.99 -8.02
C LEU A 222 -11.63 -13.04 -6.97
N LEU A 223 -12.75 -12.36 -7.24
CA LEU A 223 -13.44 -11.52 -6.26
C LEU A 223 -14.58 -12.29 -5.59
N PRO A 224 -15.02 -11.86 -4.39
CA PRO A 224 -16.25 -12.35 -3.78
C PRO A 224 -17.48 -12.17 -4.69
N ASP A 225 -18.48 -13.05 -4.55
CA ASP A 225 -19.69 -13.06 -5.38
C ASP A 225 -20.51 -11.75 -5.32
N ASP A 226 -20.37 -11.00 -4.24
CA ASP A 226 -21.06 -9.73 -3.99
C ASP A 226 -20.25 -8.50 -4.48
N ALA A 227 -19.09 -8.69 -5.11
CA ALA A 227 -18.29 -7.59 -5.64
C ALA A 227 -19.03 -6.85 -6.77
N ASP A 228 -19.09 -5.53 -6.64
CA ASP A 228 -19.76 -4.65 -7.61
C ASP A 228 -18.76 -4.11 -8.64
N PHE A 229 -18.87 -4.58 -9.89
CA PHE A 229 -17.97 -4.13 -10.95
C PHE A 229 -18.64 -3.99 -12.32
N GLY A 230 -18.23 -2.98 -13.06
CA GLY A 230 -18.61 -2.74 -14.45
C GLY A 230 -17.39 -2.57 -15.35
N ILE A 231 -17.24 -3.44 -16.38
CA ILE A 231 -16.12 -3.33 -17.33
C ILE A 231 -16.69 -3.06 -18.71
N VAL A 232 -16.22 -1.99 -19.33
CA VAL A 232 -16.69 -1.53 -20.64
C VAL A 232 -15.54 -1.45 -21.64
N ARG A 233 -15.89 -1.50 -22.93
CA ARG A 233 -14.95 -1.14 -23.99
C ARG A 233 -15.15 0.33 -24.32
N GLY A 234 -14.07 1.12 -24.27
CA GLY A 234 -14.14 2.53 -24.61
C GLY A 234 -12.76 3.16 -24.82
N ASP A 235 -12.77 4.43 -25.14
CA ASP A 235 -11.60 5.27 -25.29
C ASP A 235 -11.31 5.96 -23.94
N ALA A 236 -10.09 5.86 -23.43
CA ALA A 236 -9.68 6.49 -22.18
C ALA A 236 -9.63 8.03 -22.28
N THR A 237 -9.58 8.57 -23.50
CA THR A 237 -9.62 10.03 -23.77
C THR A 237 -11.03 10.58 -23.91
N ALA A 238 -12.07 9.74 -23.82
CA ALA A 238 -13.47 10.09 -23.94
C ALA A 238 -14.34 9.10 -23.16
N LEU A 239 -14.24 9.13 -21.83
CA LEU A 239 -14.92 8.18 -20.95
C LEU A 239 -16.45 8.44 -20.93
N ALA A 240 -17.22 7.35 -21.07
CA ALA A 240 -18.67 7.39 -20.96
C ALA A 240 -19.15 7.49 -19.49
N LEU A 241 -18.53 8.35 -18.72
CA LEU A 241 -18.82 8.63 -17.32
C LEU A 241 -19.21 10.11 -17.14
N ARG A 242 -20.01 10.38 -16.10
CA ARG A 242 -20.35 11.75 -15.71
C ARG A 242 -19.17 12.40 -15.02
N ASP A 243 -19.15 13.74 -14.99
CA ASP A 243 -18.23 14.50 -14.17
C ASP A 243 -18.40 14.11 -12.70
N ASP A 244 -17.30 14.09 -11.94
CA ASP A 244 -17.27 13.84 -10.49
C ASP A 244 -18.02 12.55 -10.08
N SER A 245 -17.89 11.47 -10.88
CA SER A 245 -18.66 10.23 -10.67
C SER A 245 -17.86 9.08 -10.07
N VAL A 246 -16.57 9.29 -9.82
CA VAL A 246 -15.69 8.28 -9.16
C VAL A 246 -14.84 8.95 -8.07
N ASP A 247 -14.49 8.18 -7.05
CA ASP A 247 -13.72 8.69 -5.91
C ASP A 247 -12.21 8.55 -6.09
N ALA A 248 -11.79 7.56 -6.87
CA ALA A 248 -10.39 7.22 -7.09
C ALA A 248 -10.15 6.79 -8.53
N VAL A 249 -9.03 7.21 -9.11
CA VAL A 249 -8.57 6.75 -10.42
C VAL A 249 -7.17 6.16 -10.26
N VAL A 250 -6.95 4.96 -10.80
CA VAL A 250 -5.61 4.35 -10.84
C VAL A 250 -5.43 3.72 -12.22
N PHE A 251 -4.34 4.05 -12.91
CA PHE A 251 -4.03 3.39 -14.16
C PHE A 251 -2.53 3.28 -14.46
N ASP A 252 -2.18 2.20 -15.14
CA ASP A 252 -0.85 1.94 -15.68
C ASP A 252 -0.87 2.29 -17.19
N ALA A 253 -0.26 3.42 -17.53
CA ALA A 253 -0.24 3.90 -18.92
C ALA A 253 0.52 2.92 -19.83
N PRO A 254 0.11 2.72 -21.07
CA PRO A 254 0.76 1.79 -21.98
C PRO A 254 2.19 2.23 -22.29
N TYR A 255 3.15 1.29 -22.27
CA TYR A 255 4.55 1.55 -22.56
C TYR A 255 4.79 1.54 -24.06
N GLY A 256 5.40 2.61 -24.59
CA GLY A 256 5.46 2.94 -25.99
C GLY A 256 6.07 1.91 -26.97
N ARG A 257 6.70 0.83 -26.47
CA ARG A 257 7.27 -0.24 -27.31
C ARG A 257 6.38 -1.47 -27.47
N GLN A 258 5.33 -1.63 -26.67
CA GLN A 258 4.50 -2.85 -26.64
C GLN A 258 3.03 -2.60 -27.00
N SER A 259 2.55 -1.38 -27.01
CA SER A 259 1.18 -1.07 -27.36
C SER A 259 1.05 -0.84 -28.86
N LYS A 260 0.23 -1.63 -29.54
CA LYS A 260 -0.30 -1.29 -30.87
C LYS A 260 -1.32 -0.18 -30.69
N ILE A 261 -0.87 1.04 -30.41
CA ILE A 261 -1.72 2.21 -30.36
C ILE A 261 -2.05 2.56 -31.80
N ALA A 262 -3.26 2.21 -32.23
CA ALA A 262 -3.75 2.61 -33.52
C ALA A 262 -4.20 4.07 -33.41
N ASN A 263 -3.52 4.96 -34.15
CA ASN A 263 -3.94 6.31 -34.50
C ASN A 263 -3.75 7.47 -33.50
N LEU A 264 -3.21 7.28 -32.28
CA LEU A 264 -2.85 8.38 -31.38
C LEU A 264 -1.37 8.29 -31.00
N ASP A 265 -0.68 9.42 -30.90
CA ASP A 265 0.61 9.48 -30.22
C ASP A 265 0.39 9.10 -28.74
N LEU A 266 1.34 8.42 -28.12
CA LEU A 266 1.28 8.05 -26.71
C LEU A 266 1.08 9.29 -25.81
N ALA A 267 1.65 10.42 -26.19
CA ALA A 267 1.50 11.68 -25.47
C ALA A 267 0.04 12.17 -25.48
N ASP A 268 -0.62 12.14 -26.63
CA ASP A 268 -2.02 12.55 -26.76
C ASP A 268 -2.94 11.60 -25.97
N LEU A 269 -2.65 10.30 -25.99
CA LEU A 269 -3.42 9.32 -25.21
C LEU A 269 -3.30 9.57 -23.70
N VAL A 270 -2.09 9.76 -23.18
CA VAL A 270 -1.89 9.97 -21.74
C VAL A 270 -2.43 11.33 -21.30
N ALA A 271 -2.21 12.38 -22.07
CA ALA A 271 -2.76 13.71 -21.79
C ALA A 271 -4.30 13.70 -21.78
N GLY A 272 -4.92 13.06 -22.78
CA GLY A 272 -6.38 12.91 -22.84
C GLY A 272 -6.93 12.07 -21.68
N ALA A 273 -6.26 10.97 -21.31
CA ALA A 273 -6.66 10.14 -20.18
C ALA A 273 -6.53 10.89 -18.83
N LEU A 274 -5.48 11.70 -18.66
CA LEU A 274 -5.31 12.54 -17.48
C LEU A 274 -6.41 13.62 -17.38
N ALA A 275 -6.80 14.23 -18.51
CA ALA A 275 -7.89 15.20 -18.54
C ALA A 275 -9.24 14.55 -18.21
N GLU A 276 -9.52 13.35 -18.76
CA GLU A 276 -10.73 12.60 -18.42
C GLU A 276 -10.73 12.11 -16.97
N ALA A 277 -9.60 11.61 -16.46
CA ALA A 277 -9.45 11.24 -15.07
C ALA A 277 -9.77 12.42 -14.13
N ARG A 278 -9.30 13.65 -14.48
CA ARG A 278 -9.57 14.87 -13.71
C ARG A 278 -11.04 15.30 -13.78
N ARG A 279 -11.67 15.08 -14.93
CA ARG A 279 -13.11 15.38 -15.12
C ARG A 279 -14.01 14.48 -14.27
N VAL A 280 -13.63 13.21 -14.13
CA VAL A 280 -14.51 12.21 -13.50
C VAL A 280 -14.19 11.96 -12.02
N GLY A 281 -12.99 12.34 -11.53
CA GLY A 281 -12.56 12.03 -10.16
C GLY A 281 -11.63 13.07 -9.56
N GLU A 282 -11.47 13.02 -8.24
CA GLU A 282 -10.72 14.00 -7.45
C GLU A 282 -9.29 13.58 -7.15
N LYS A 283 -9.00 12.27 -7.18
CA LYS A 283 -7.68 11.70 -6.87
C LYS A 283 -7.27 10.66 -7.90
N CYS A 284 -6.03 10.77 -8.38
CA CYS A 284 -5.50 9.85 -9.38
C CYS A 284 -4.09 9.37 -9.02
N VAL A 285 -3.82 8.08 -9.27
CA VAL A 285 -2.47 7.53 -9.22
C VAL A 285 -2.13 7.00 -10.60
N LEU A 286 -1.17 7.66 -11.26
CA LEU A 286 -0.65 7.27 -12.57
C LEU A 286 0.63 6.47 -12.42
N VAL A 287 0.73 5.34 -13.12
CA VAL A 287 1.97 4.59 -13.34
C VAL A 287 2.35 4.66 -14.80
N ALA A 288 3.63 4.86 -15.10
CA ALA A 288 4.13 4.94 -16.48
C ALA A 288 5.61 4.59 -16.58
N ASP A 289 6.14 4.46 -17.81
CA ASP A 289 7.57 4.22 -18.09
C ASP A 289 8.42 5.51 -18.16
N ARG A 290 7.80 6.66 -17.96
CA ARG A 290 8.44 7.99 -17.91
C ARG A 290 7.59 8.97 -17.09
N PRO A 291 8.20 10.10 -16.64
CA PRO A 291 7.43 11.10 -15.90
C PRO A 291 6.44 11.84 -16.82
N TRP A 292 5.22 12.03 -16.34
CA TRP A 292 4.12 12.77 -17.00
C TRP A 292 3.63 13.94 -16.15
N ALA A 293 4.51 14.49 -15.31
CA ALA A 293 4.13 15.53 -14.35
C ALA A 293 3.70 16.84 -15.02
N GLU A 294 4.27 17.18 -16.18
CA GLU A 294 3.90 18.39 -16.92
C GLU A 294 2.52 18.25 -17.55
N GLU A 295 2.22 17.10 -18.18
CA GLU A 295 0.92 16.78 -18.75
C GLU A 295 -0.17 16.68 -17.68
N ALA A 296 0.16 16.11 -16.51
CA ALA A 296 -0.76 16.06 -15.38
C ALA A 296 -1.14 17.47 -14.89
N ARG A 297 -0.14 18.35 -14.74
CA ARG A 297 -0.41 19.76 -14.38
C ARG A 297 -1.20 20.50 -15.46
N ALA A 298 -0.91 20.25 -16.75
CA ALA A 298 -1.66 20.83 -17.85
C ALA A 298 -3.13 20.36 -17.88
N ALA A 299 -3.42 19.15 -17.40
CA ALA A 299 -4.76 18.62 -17.21
C ALA A 299 -5.46 19.12 -15.93
N GLY A 300 -4.81 19.98 -15.12
CA GLY A 300 -5.38 20.58 -13.92
C GLY A 300 -5.15 19.80 -12.63
N TRP A 301 -4.22 18.85 -12.61
CA TRP A 301 -3.83 18.10 -11.42
C TRP A 301 -2.72 18.81 -10.63
N GLU A 302 -2.80 18.76 -9.30
CA GLU A 302 -1.65 18.97 -8.44
C GLU A 302 -0.88 17.66 -8.29
N VAL A 303 0.46 17.69 -8.48
CA VAL A 303 1.34 16.52 -8.26
C VAL A 303 1.82 16.56 -6.82
N THR A 304 1.21 15.78 -5.96
CA THR A 304 1.54 15.75 -4.52
C THR A 304 2.73 14.86 -4.21
N HIS A 305 2.86 13.73 -4.94
CA HIS A 305 4.03 12.85 -4.79
C HIS A 305 4.48 12.31 -6.15
N SER A 306 5.78 12.01 -6.24
CA SER A 306 6.39 11.36 -7.40
C SER A 306 7.42 10.33 -6.91
N PHE A 307 7.30 9.08 -7.39
CA PHE A 307 8.19 7.98 -7.04
C PHE A 307 8.73 7.31 -8.28
N GLU A 308 9.92 6.72 -8.17
CA GLU A 308 10.55 5.92 -9.21
C GLU A 308 10.83 4.51 -8.68
N ARG A 309 10.41 3.49 -9.43
CA ARG A 309 10.63 2.10 -9.05
C ARG A 309 11.29 1.35 -10.21
N TYR A 310 12.51 0.92 -10.00
CA TYR A 310 13.20 0.03 -10.93
C TYR A 310 12.49 -1.33 -10.99
N VAL A 311 12.24 -1.83 -12.20
CA VAL A 311 11.58 -3.13 -12.41
C VAL A 311 12.57 -4.16 -12.93
N HIS A 312 13.15 -3.93 -14.11
CA HIS A 312 14.21 -4.77 -14.70
C HIS A 312 14.81 -4.10 -15.95
N GLY A 313 16.03 -4.45 -16.30
CA GLY A 313 16.69 -3.98 -17.54
C GLY A 313 16.70 -2.46 -17.66
N THR A 314 15.96 -1.91 -18.60
CA THR A 314 15.81 -0.45 -18.80
C THR A 314 14.45 0.08 -18.33
N LEU A 315 13.64 -0.73 -17.64
CA LEU A 315 12.30 -0.33 -17.21
C LEU A 315 12.36 0.23 -15.78
N THR A 316 12.07 1.50 -15.66
CA THR A 316 11.71 2.18 -14.41
C THR A 316 10.26 2.61 -14.51
N ARG A 317 9.48 2.35 -13.46
CA ARG A 317 8.11 2.88 -13.31
C ARG A 317 8.16 4.20 -12.59
N HIS A 318 7.55 5.21 -13.17
CA HIS A 318 7.27 6.48 -12.55
C HIS A 318 5.83 6.45 -12.02
N ILE A 319 5.66 6.78 -10.75
CA ILE A 319 4.37 6.79 -10.07
C ILE A 319 4.08 8.23 -9.66
N LEU A 320 2.98 8.79 -10.12
CA LEU A 320 2.52 10.13 -9.74
C LEU A 320 1.24 10.01 -8.91
N VAL A 321 1.21 10.70 -7.78
CA VAL A 321 0.01 10.91 -6.97
C VAL A 321 -0.52 12.30 -7.27
N LEU A 322 -1.77 12.38 -7.66
CA LEU A 322 -2.41 13.56 -8.26
C LEU A 322 -3.71 13.88 -7.49
N GLU A 323 -3.89 15.16 -7.12
CA GLU A 323 -5.06 15.69 -6.41
C GLU A 323 -5.64 16.95 -7.04
#